data_f2c88454188d19e637ca4a634839a556
#
_entry.id   f2c88454188d19e637ca4a634839a556
#
_cell.length_a   1.000
_cell.length_b   1.000
_cell.length_c   1.000
_cell.angle_alpha   90.00
_cell.angle_beta   90.00
_cell.angle_gamma   90.00
#
_symmetry.space_group_name_H-M   'P 1'
#
loop_
_entity.id
_entity.type
_entity.pdbx_description
1 polymer ?
#
loop_
_entity_poly.entity_id
_entity_poly.type
_entity_poly.pdbx_seq_one_letter_code
_entity_poly.pdbx_strand_id
1 'polypeptide(L)'
;HADEQVRPGYYTVSLKANGRQYVKAELTATQRSGLHRYTFVSSQAKALLVLDLKQGIGWDAMTDMQMKQLSPRLIVGHRFSKGWAPRQLDFFAMEFSQDVQLEHVAADTVGLISTFNMGMPLLVKVGLSAVSVENALGNMLSENPGWDFDAVRRQADEAWNTELSKIRIQTTDDIKRRGFYTALFHTMTAPSVFSDVCGEYRGADGQVYQGDFT
;
A
#
# COMPACT_ATOMS: atom_id res chain seq x y z
N HIS A 1 16.26 -13.15 -3.71
CA HIS A 1 15.59 -13.04 -4.98
C HIS A 1 16.28 -11.99 -5.84
N ALA A 2 16.84 -12.42 -7.01
CA ALA A 2 17.72 -11.57 -7.84
C ALA A 2 16.98 -10.39 -8.53
N ASP A 3 15.67 -10.44 -8.59
CA ASP A 3 14.82 -9.45 -9.28
C ASP A 3 14.03 -8.55 -8.32
N GLU A 4 14.41 -8.55 -7.04
CA GLU A 4 13.72 -7.86 -5.96
C GLU A 4 14.69 -6.91 -5.24
N GLN A 5 14.25 -5.68 -4.96
CA GLN A 5 14.98 -4.71 -4.16
C GLN A 5 14.05 -4.15 -3.08
N VAL A 6 14.56 -4.13 -1.84
CA VAL A 6 13.83 -3.64 -0.67
C VAL A 6 14.69 -2.62 0.05
N ARG A 7 14.10 -1.48 0.41
CA ARG A 7 14.69 -0.49 1.31
C ARG A 7 13.58 0.28 2.02
N PRO A 8 13.86 0.95 3.13
CA PRO A 8 12.87 1.81 3.77
C PRO A 8 12.22 2.78 2.76
N GLY A 9 10.89 2.82 2.72
CA GLY A 9 10.13 3.69 1.82
C GLY A 9 10.03 3.24 0.35
N TYR A 10 10.68 2.13 -0.05
CA TYR A 10 10.61 1.69 -1.45
C TYR A 10 10.78 0.18 -1.61
N TYR A 11 9.92 -0.41 -2.42
CA TYR A 11 10.01 -1.80 -2.86
C TYR A 11 9.90 -1.88 -4.39
N THR A 12 10.67 -2.77 -5.01
CA THR A 12 10.49 -3.08 -6.43
C THR A 12 10.77 -4.54 -6.71
N VAL A 13 10.01 -5.10 -7.64
CA VAL A 13 10.17 -6.46 -8.15
C VAL A 13 9.87 -6.53 -9.64
N SER A 14 10.67 -7.32 -10.37
CA SER A 14 10.38 -7.70 -11.75
C SER A 14 9.74 -9.08 -11.78
N LEU A 15 8.45 -9.14 -12.08
CA LEU A 15 7.71 -10.39 -12.20
C LEU A 15 7.96 -10.99 -13.59
N LYS A 16 8.20 -12.30 -13.62
CA LYS A 16 8.53 -13.07 -14.82
C LYS A 16 7.54 -14.19 -15.03
N ALA A 17 7.18 -14.42 -16.30
CA ALA A 17 6.49 -15.62 -16.75
C ALA A 17 7.32 -16.28 -17.85
N ASN A 18 7.54 -17.62 -17.74
CA ASN A 18 8.36 -18.40 -18.68
C ASN A 18 9.76 -17.79 -18.91
N GLY A 19 10.40 -17.27 -17.84
CA GLY A 19 11.72 -16.65 -17.89
C GLY A 19 11.78 -15.24 -18.48
N ARG A 20 10.67 -14.69 -18.97
CA ARG A 20 10.60 -13.33 -19.52
C ARG A 20 9.89 -12.41 -18.53
N GLN A 21 10.46 -11.21 -18.32
CA GLN A 21 9.79 -10.16 -17.55
C GLN A 21 8.51 -9.74 -18.26
N TYR A 22 7.42 -9.59 -17.54
CA TYR A 22 6.16 -9.09 -18.06
C TYR A 22 5.62 -7.87 -17.31
N VAL A 23 5.97 -7.69 -16.03
CA VAL A 23 5.66 -6.47 -15.29
C VAL A 23 6.77 -6.14 -14.29
N LYS A 24 7.11 -4.86 -14.19
CA LYS A 24 7.87 -4.30 -13.08
C LYS A 24 6.88 -3.62 -12.14
N ALA A 25 6.84 -4.07 -10.90
CA ALA A 25 6.08 -3.43 -9.83
C ALA A 25 7.02 -2.59 -8.96
N GLU A 26 6.63 -1.36 -8.66
CA GLU A 26 7.34 -0.44 -7.79
C GLU A 26 6.32 0.12 -6.78
N LEU A 27 6.68 0.10 -5.51
CA LEU A 27 5.81 0.54 -4.40
C LEU A 27 6.53 1.56 -3.55
N THR A 28 5.85 2.61 -3.17
CA THR A 28 6.27 3.58 -2.16
C THR A 28 5.07 3.97 -1.31
N ALA A 29 5.29 4.61 -0.17
CA ALA A 29 4.21 4.95 0.74
C ALA A 29 4.49 6.27 1.46
N THR A 30 3.41 6.90 1.88
CA THR A 30 3.34 7.94 2.89
C THR A 30 2.91 7.33 4.24
N GLN A 31 2.41 8.11 5.18
CA GLN A 31 2.00 7.58 6.50
C GLN A 31 0.72 6.73 6.43
N ARG A 32 -0.25 7.12 5.59
CA ARG A 32 -1.60 6.50 5.51
C ARG A 32 -1.97 6.06 4.10
N SER A 33 -1.06 6.29 3.14
CA SER A 33 -1.34 6.04 1.74
C SER A 33 -0.15 5.38 1.04
N GLY A 34 -0.45 4.50 0.08
CA GLY A 34 0.54 3.90 -0.82
C GLY A 34 0.40 4.44 -2.24
N LEU A 35 1.51 4.46 -2.96
CA LEU A 35 1.54 4.73 -4.39
C LEU A 35 2.30 3.61 -5.09
N HIS A 36 1.64 2.97 -6.04
CA HIS A 36 2.18 1.88 -6.84
C HIS A 36 2.42 2.34 -8.27
N ARG A 37 3.46 1.79 -8.91
CA ARG A 37 3.74 1.96 -10.33
C ARG A 37 3.94 0.58 -10.96
N TYR A 38 3.10 0.23 -11.94
CA TYR A 38 3.19 -1.01 -12.69
C TYR A 38 3.58 -0.72 -14.13
N THR A 39 4.78 -1.15 -14.54
CA THR A 39 5.28 -1.00 -15.91
C THR A 39 5.20 -2.36 -16.61
N PHE A 40 4.33 -2.47 -17.59
CA PHE A 40 4.13 -3.69 -18.37
C PHE A 40 5.10 -3.70 -19.55
N VAL A 41 5.76 -4.84 -19.77
CA VAL A 41 6.77 -5.00 -20.83
C VAL A 41 6.17 -5.52 -22.13
N SER A 42 4.97 -6.10 -22.07
CA SER A 42 4.30 -6.69 -23.22
C SER A 42 3.29 -5.71 -23.84
N SER A 43 3.22 -5.68 -25.16
CA SER A 43 2.20 -4.98 -25.94
C SER A 43 0.82 -5.67 -25.92
N GLN A 44 0.52 -6.44 -24.87
CA GLN A 44 -0.79 -7.07 -24.74
C GLN A 44 -1.89 -6.02 -24.56
N ALA A 45 -3.06 -6.31 -25.11
CA ALA A 45 -4.18 -5.37 -25.12
C ALA A 45 -4.83 -5.12 -23.74
N LYS A 46 -4.49 -5.92 -22.72
CA LYS A 46 -5.12 -5.86 -21.38
C LYS A 46 -4.13 -6.26 -20.29
N ALA A 47 -4.04 -5.47 -19.24
CA ALA A 47 -3.40 -5.84 -17.97
C ALA A 47 -4.45 -6.20 -16.92
N LEU A 48 -4.08 -7.08 -16.00
CA LEU A 48 -4.94 -7.54 -14.93
C LEU A 48 -4.21 -7.40 -13.60
N LEU A 49 -4.83 -6.70 -12.64
CA LEU A 49 -4.48 -6.72 -11.23
C LEU A 49 -5.50 -7.56 -10.47
N VAL A 50 -5.03 -8.29 -9.48
CA VAL A 50 -5.89 -9.09 -8.59
C VAL A 50 -5.91 -8.43 -7.22
N LEU A 51 -7.11 -8.07 -6.75
CA LEU A 51 -7.36 -7.62 -5.39
C LEU A 51 -8.03 -8.76 -4.63
N ASP A 52 -7.26 -9.47 -3.81
CA ASP A 52 -7.76 -10.58 -3.00
C ASP A 52 -7.98 -10.10 -1.55
N LEU A 53 -9.25 -9.92 -1.17
CA LEU A 53 -9.64 -9.52 0.18
C LEU A 53 -9.83 -10.71 1.13
N LYS A 54 -9.84 -11.94 0.61
CA LYS A 54 -9.95 -13.15 1.43
C LYS A 54 -8.62 -13.50 2.11
N GLN A 55 -7.51 -13.29 1.40
CA GLN A 55 -6.19 -13.68 1.88
C GLN A 55 -5.78 -12.85 3.11
N GLY A 56 -5.35 -13.53 4.16
CA GLY A 56 -4.77 -12.94 5.38
C GLY A 56 -3.36 -13.46 5.64
N ILE A 57 -2.66 -12.84 6.58
CA ILE A 57 -1.32 -13.26 7.01
C ILE A 57 -1.46 -14.10 8.30
N GLY A 58 -0.86 -15.30 8.30
CA GLY A 58 -0.90 -16.19 9.46
C GLY A 58 -2.33 -16.66 9.77
N TRP A 59 -2.80 -16.40 10.98
CA TRP A 59 -4.14 -16.75 11.44
C TRP A 59 -5.18 -15.63 11.29
N ASP A 60 -4.85 -14.55 10.60
CA ASP A 60 -5.80 -13.49 10.29
C ASP A 60 -6.91 -14.03 9.38
N ALA A 61 -8.15 -13.97 9.84
CA ALA A 61 -9.30 -14.48 9.15
C ALA A 61 -10.27 -13.33 8.79
N MET A 62 -10.57 -13.20 7.50
CA MET A 62 -11.57 -12.25 7.01
C MET A 62 -12.94 -12.62 7.61
N THR A 63 -13.66 -11.61 8.14
CA THR A 63 -15.00 -11.76 8.72
C THR A 63 -16.07 -11.07 7.89
N ASP A 64 -15.71 -9.98 7.20
CA ASP A 64 -16.58 -9.25 6.29
C ASP A 64 -15.73 -8.48 5.27
N MET A 65 -16.26 -8.26 4.09
CA MET A 65 -15.59 -7.45 3.08
C MET A 65 -16.57 -6.91 2.05
N GLN A 66 -16.20 -5.81 1.45
CA GLN A 66 -16.90 -5.26 0.30
C GLN A 66 -15.90 -4.55 -0.61
N MET A 67 -16.11 -4.65 -1.92
CA MET A 67 -15.45 -3.78 -2.89
C MET A 67 -16.47 -3.26 -3.89
N LYS A 68 -16.33 -1.99 -4.26
CA LYS A 68 -17.24 -1.30 -5.17
C LYS A 68 -16.51 -0.32 -6.04
N GLN A 69 -16.77 -0.34 -7.33
CA GLN A 69 -16.30 0.69 -8.25
C GLN A 69 -17.27 1.87 -8.24
N LEU A 70 -16.78 3.04 -7.82
CA LEU A 70 -17.57 4.27 -7.74
C LEU A 70 -17.46 5.12 -9.01
N SER A 71 -16.34 5.04 -9.71
CA SER A 71 -16.09 5.72 -10.98
C SER A 71 -15.14 4.90 -11.86
N PRO A 72 -14.91 5.28 -13.11
CA PRO A 72 -13.95 4.57 -13.97
C PRO A 72 -12.54 4.44 -13.37
N ARG A 73 -12.19 5.28 -12.37
CA ARG A 73 -10.85 5.32 -11.76
C ARG A 73 -10.86 5.14 -10.25
N LEU A 74 -12.00 4.88 -9.61
CA LEU A 74 -12.08 4.79 -8.16
C LEU A 74 -12.79 3.51 -7.72
N ILE A 75 -12.07 2.68 -6.99
CA ILE A 75 -12.57 1.50 -6.30
C ILE A 75 -12.41 1.73 -4.80
N VAL A 76 -13.46 1.43 -4.04
CA VAL A 76 -13.47 1.57 -2.58
C VAL A 76 -14.00 0.31 -1.94
N GLY A 77 -13.75 0.15 -0.65
CA GLY A 77 -14.29 -0.97 0.09
C GLY A 77 -13.75 -1.09 1.50
N HIS A 78 -13.99 -2.26 2.05
CA HIS A 78 -13.44 -2.63 3.35
C HIS A 78 -13.06 -4.11 3.40
N ARG A 79 -12.17 -4.43 4.31
CA ARG A 79 -11.87 -5.78 4.74
C ARG A 79 -11.85 -5.81 6.26
N PHE A 80 -12.76 -6.53 6.87
CA PHE A 80 -12.78 -6.74 8.31
C PHE A 80 -12.22 -8.12 8.62
N SER A 81 -11.48 -8.21 9.69
CA SER A 81 -10.83 -9.44 10.07
C SER A 81 -10.75 -9.62 11.59
N LYS A 82 -10.40 -10.82 11.98
CA LYS A 82 -10.03 -11.21 13.35
C LYS A 82 -8.77 -12.07 13.31
N GLY A 83 -7.94 -11.88 14.29
CA GLY A 83 -6.67 -12.62 14.40
C GLY A 83 -5.99 -12.23 15.69
N TRP A 84 -4.89 -11.49 15.60
CA TRP A 84 -4.25 -10.89 16.77
C TRP A 84 -5.21 -9.95 17.52
N ALA A 85 -5.85 -9.03 16.79
CA ALA A 85 -6.95 -8.24 17.34
C ALA A 85 -8.27 -9.01 17.18
N PRO A 86 -9.19 -8.94 18.17
CA PRO A 86 -10.49 -9.61 18.09
C PRO A 86 -11.38 -9.04 16.97
N ARG A 87 -11.14 -7.78 16.59
CA ARG A 87 -11.80 -7.07 15.50
C ARG A 87 -10.85 -6.04 14.90
N GLN A 88 -10.55 -6.18 13.62
CA GLN A 88 -9.78 -5.24 12.82
C GLN A 88 -10.64 -4.76 11.67
N LEU A 89 -10.74 -3.44 11.51
CA LEU A 89 -11.55 -2.80 10.49
C LEU A 89 -10.63 -1.98 9.59
N ASP A 90 -10.50 -2.42 8.34
CA ASP A 90 -9.69 -1.77 7.33
C ASP A 90 -10.59 -1.31 6.19
N PHE A 91 -10.76 0.01 6.06
CA PHE A 91 -11.40 0.64 4.91
C PHE A 91 -10.33 1.10 3.93
N PHE A 92 -10.62 1.00 2.64
CA PHE A 92 -9.69 1.42 1.60
C PHE A 92 -10.35 2.24 0.49
N ALA A 93 -9.55 3.09 -0.13
CA ALA A 93 -9.85 3.76 -1.39
C ALA A 93 -8.67 3.55 -2.34
N MET A 94 -8.94 3.12 -3.58
CA MET A 94 -7.94 2.92 -4.64
C MET A 94 -8.28 3.79 -5.83
N GLU A 95 -7.40 4.75 -6.15
CA GLU A 95 -7.51 5.59 -7.35
C GLU A 95 -6.50 5.18 -8.40
N PHE A 96 -6.92 5.07 -9.65
CA PHE A 96 -6.11 4.63 -10.78
C PHE A 96 -5.81 5.79 -11.73
N SER A 97 -4.59 5.85 -12.27
CA SER A 97 -4.21 6.88 -13.26
C SER A 97 -4.90 6.71 -14.61
N GLN A 98 -5.54 5.58 -14.84
CA GLN A 98 -6.24 5.19 -16.07
C GLN A 98 -7.61 4.59 -15.71
N ASP A 99 -8.51 4.55 -16.69
CA ASP A 99 -9.80 3.89 -16.52
C ASP A 99 -9.61 2.38 -16.36
N VAL A 100 -10.32 1.80 -15.42
CA VAL A 100 -10.29 0.38 -15.09
C VAL A 100 -11.69 -0.20 -15.05
N GLN A 101 -11.79 -1.52 -15.10
CA GLN A 101 -13.02 -2.28 -14.89
C GLN A 101 -12.80 -3.29 -13.78
N LEU A 102 -13.70 -3.29 -12.81
CA LEU A 102 -13.75 -4.25 -11.72
C LEU A 102 -14.73 -5.37 -12.07
N GLU A 103 -14.25 -6.60 -12.00
CA GLU A 103 -15.05 -7.81 -12.09
C GLU A 103 -14.92 -8.58 -10.78
N HIS A 104 -16.04 -8.97 -10.19
CA HIS A 104 -16.07 -9.75 -8.95
C HIS A 104 -16.03 -11.24 -9.27
N VAL A 105 -15.16 -11.97 -8.60
CA VAL A 105 -15.02 -13.44 -8.72
C VAL A 105 -14.88 -14.07 -7.33
N ALA A 106 -14.95 -15.41 -7.27
CA ALA A 106 -14.81 -16.18 -6.03
C ALA A 106 -15.74 -15.70 -4.89
N ALA A 107 -17.05 -15.63 -5.19
CA ALA A 107 -18.09 -15.15 -4.27
C ALA A 107 -17.79 -13.74 -3.74
N ASP A 108 -17.40 -12.85 -4.65
CA ASP A 108 -17.08 -11.44 -4.42
C ASP A 108 -15.84 -11.16 -3.52
N THR A 109 -15.10 -12.21 -3.11
CA THR A 109 -13.91 -12.03 -2.27
C THR A 109 -12.67 -11.59 -3.06
N VAL A 110 -12.68 -11.74 -4.38
CA VAL A 110 -11.59 -11.37 -5.28
C VAL A 110 -12.11 -10.41 -6.35
N GLY A 111 -11.44 -9.28 -6.51
CA GLY A 111 -11.64 -8.34 -7.60
C GLY A 111 -10.59 -8.54 -8.69
N LEU A 112 -11.02 -8.72 -9.93
CA LEU A 112 -10.15 -8.65 -11.11
C LEU A 112 -10.28 -7.24 -11.71
N ILE A 113 -9.20 -6.47 -11.60
CA ILE A 113 -9.15 -5.09 -12.06
C ILE A 113 -8.38 -5.05 -13.39
N SER A 114 -9.05 -4.71 -14.45
CA SER A 114 -8.46 -4.67 -15.79
C SER A 114 -8.31 -3.25 -16.32
N THR A 115 -7.21 -3.02 -17.04
CA THR A 115 -6.97 -1.79 -17.81
C THR A 115 -6.51 -2.11 -19.22
N PHE A 116 -6.77 -1.21 -20.14
CA PHE A 116 -6.55 -1.41 -21.58
C PHE A 116 -5.44 -0.50 -22.17
N ASN A 117 -4.94 0.46 -21.42
CA ASN A 117 -3.86 1.34 -21.91
C ASN A 117 -2.49 0.84 -21.41
N MET A 118 -1.85 -0.01 -22.20
CA MET A 118 -0.57 -0.63 -21.87
C MET A 118 0.65 0.21 -22.31
N GLY A 119 0.43 1.33 -23.01
CA GLY A 119 1.52 2.19 -23.50
C GLY A 119 2.17 3.07 -22.44
N MET A 120 1.55 3.18 -21.26
CA MET A 120 2.03 3.97 -20.14
C MET A 120 1.99 3.14 -18.84
N PRO A 121 2.87 3.42 -17.86
CA PRO A 121 2.77 2.80 -16.55
C PRO A 121 1.40 3.07 -15.91
N LEU A 122 0.83 2.03 -15.29
CA LEU A 122 -0.35 2.19 -14.45
C LEU A 122 0.10 2.64 -13.06
N LEU A 123 -0.38 3.79 -12.62
CA LEU A 123 -0.22 4.25 -11.24
C LEU A 123 -1.49 3.96 -10.45
N VAL A 124 -1.32 3.54 -9.20
CA VAL A 124 -2.42 3.24 -8.28
C VAL A 124 -2.10 3.88 -6.94
N LYS A 125 -2.98 4.75 -6.47
CA LYS A 125 -2.97 5.25 -5.09
C LYS A 125 -3.86 4.38 -4.23
N VAL A 126 -3.44 4.11 -3.01
CA VAL A 126 -4.23 3.36 -2.04
C VAL A 126 -4.23 4.11 -0.72
N GLY A 127 -5.38 4.58 -0.26
CA GLY A 127 -5.56 5.13 1.07
C GLY A 127 -6.21 4.10 1.99
N LEU A 128 -5.82 4.12 3.27
CA LEU A 128 -6.35 3.24 4.30
C LEU A 128 -6.89 4.07 5.46
N SER A 129 -7.92 3.54 6.16
CA SER A 129 -8.47 4.09 7.40
C SER A 129 -9.10 2.99 8.23
N ALA A 130 -9.01 3.12 9.56
CA ALA A 130 -9.77 2.27 10.49
C ALA A 130 -11.19 2.81 10.76
N VAL A 131 -11.55 3.97 10.20
CA VAL A 131 -12.80 4.69 10.50
C VAL A 131 -13.83 4.51 9.39
N SER A 132 -13.50 4.92 8.16
CA SER A 132 -14.45 4.88 7.04
C SER A 132 -13.76 4.92 5.67
N VAL A 133 -14.54 4.63 4.62
CA VAL A 133 -14.10 4.80 3.22
C VAL A 133 -13.81 6.27 2.91
N GLU A 134 -14.61 7.19 3.43
CA GLU A 134 -14.45 8.63 3.26
C GLU A 134 -13.11 9.11 3.85
N ASN A 135 -12.74 8.58 5.02
CA ASN A 135 -11.47 8.89 5.65
C ASN A 135 -10.29 8.27 4.88
N ALA A 136 -10.43 7.03 4.38
CA ALA A 136 -9.42 6.42 3.52
C ALA A 136 -9.17 7.24 2.25
N LEU A 137 -10.24 7.75 1.63
CA LEU A 137 -10.16 8.66 0.49
C LEU A 137 -9.51 10.00 0.88
N GLY A 138 -9.90 10.57 2.02
CA GLY A 138 -9.32 11.80 2.58
C GLY A 138 -7.82 11.67 2.85
N ASN A 139 -7.39 10.58 3.46
CA ASN A 139 -5.97 10.26 3.70
C ASN A 139 -5.19 10.20 2.38
N MET A 140 -5.73 9.48 1.40
CA MET A 140 -5.11 9.33 0.08
C MET A 140 -4.95 10.68 -0.64
N LEU A 141 -6.01 11.48 -0.70
CA LEU A 141 -6.01 12.76 -1.40
C LEU A 141 -5.13 13.82 -0.71
N SER A 142 -5.07 13.79 0.62
CA SER A 142 -4.23 14.70 1.39
C SER A 142 -2.73 14.40 1.23
N GLU A 143 -2.36 13.11 1.30
CA GLU A 143 -0.94 12.71 1.29
C GLU A 143 -0.38 12.48 -0.12
N ASN A 144 -1.24 12.09 -1.08
CA ASN A 144 -0.90 11.84 -2.48
C ASN A 144 -1.81 12.61 -3.45
N PRO A 145 -1.81 13.96 -3.46
CA PRO A 145 -2.70 14.75 -4.33
C PRO A 145 -2.37 14.57 -5.83
N GLY A 146 -1.11 14.32 -6.15
CA GLY A 146 -0.60 14.17 -7.52
C GLY A 146 -0.30 12.73 -7.93
N TRP A 147 0.32 12.57 -9.11
CA TRP A 147 0.72 11.28 -9.67
C TRP A 147 2.25 11.16 -9.88
N ASP A 148 3.05 12.01 -9.21
CA ASP A 148 4.51 11.95 -9.29
C ASP A 148 5.05 10.90 -8.32
N PHE A 149 5.15 9.66 -8.80
CA PHE A 149 5.70 8.53 -8.05
C PHE A 149 7.11 8.80 -7.53
N ASP A 150 7.95 9.42 -8.35
CA ASP A 150 9.35 9.62 -7.97
C ASP A 150 9.51 10.73 -6.92
N ALA A 151 8.60 11.73 -6.89
CA ALA A 151 8.54 12.70 -5.81
C ALA A 151 8.13 12.06 -4.48
N VAL A 152 7.06 11.25 -4.46
CA VAL A 152 6.62 10.53 -3.25
C VAL A 152 7.72 9.60 -2.73
N ARG A 153 8.38 8.87 -3.64
CA ARG A 153 9.51 8.02 -3.29
C ARG A 153 10.67 8.80 -2.66
N ARG A 154 11.05 9.96 -3.23
CA ARG A 154 12.10 10.82 -2.64
C ARG A 154 11.72 11.30 -1.25
N GLN A 155 10.47 11.73 -1.05
CA GLN A 155 9.96 12.14 0.27
C GLN A 155 10.03 10.99 1.30
N ALA A 156 9.68 9.78 0.91
CA ALA A 156 9.82 8.61 1.77
C ALA A 156 11.28 8.30 2.09
N ASP A 157 12.18 8.35 1.10
CA ASP A 157 13.64 8.20 1.31
C ASP A 157 14.17 9.26 2.30
N GLU A 158 13.78 10.53 2.15
CA GLU A 158 14.21 11.63 3.01
C GLU A 158 13.67 11.47 4.44
N ALA A 159 12.41 11.10 4.60
CA ALA A 159 11.79 10.84 5.90
C ALA A 159 12.54 9.72 6.65
N TRP A 160 12.76 8.58 6.00
CA TRP A 160 13.49 7.47 6.59
C TRP A 160 14.96 7.81 6.89
N ASN A 161 15.64 8.54 5.99
CA ASN A 161 17.02 8.98 6.24
C ASN A 161 17.09 9.93 7.44
N THR A 162 16.11 10.81 7.63
CA THR A 162 16.03 11.69 8.80
C THR A 162 15.95 10.87 10.09
N GLU A 163 15.06 9.89 10.15
CA GLU A 163 14.88 9.05 11.33
C GLU A 163 16.10 8.16 11.60
N LEU A 164 16.58 7.44 10.59
CA LEU A 164 17.70 6.52 10.73
C LEU A 164 19.02 7.23 11.05
N SER A 165 19.19 8.48 10.60
CA SER A 165 20.42 9.28 10.86
C SER A 165 20.51 9.86 12.27
N LYS A 166 19.47 9.71 13.11
CA LYS A 166 19.52 10.08 14.53
C LYS A 166 20.60 9.29 15.29
N ILE A 167 20.93 8.08 14.81
CA ILE A 167 22.05 7.29 15.33
C ILE A 167 23.04 7.05 14.19
N ARG A 168 24.26 7.55 14.35
CA ARG A 168 25.34 7.38 13.36
C ARG A 168 26.41 6.48 13.92
N ILE A 169 26.73 5.40 13.21
CA ILE A 169 27.82 4.50 13.56
C ILE A 169 29.01 4.70 12.61
N GLN A 170 30.22 4.51 13.13
CA GLN A 170 31.44 4.47 12.33
C GLN A 170 31.94 3.03 12.27
N THR A 171 32.04 2.48 11.07
CA THR A 171 32.58 1.15 10.81
C THR A 171 33.04 1.06 9.36
N THR A 172 34.10 0.30 9.12
CA THR A 172 34.59 -0.06 7.77
C THR A 172 33.92 -1.34 7.25
N ASP A 173 33.14 -2.01 8.09
CA ASP A 173 32.43 -3.25 7.77
C ASP A 173 31.01 -2.94 7.27
N ASP A 174 30.81 -3.05 5.95
CA ASP A 174 29.54 -2.76 5.30
C ASP A 174 28.42 -3.71 5.72
N ILE A 175 28.75 -4.96 6.08
CA ILE A 175 27.76 -5.94 6.55
C ILE A 175 27.22 -5.53 7.91
N LYS A 176 28.10 -5.16 8.82
CA LYS A 176 27.71 -4.65 10.15
C LYS A 176 26.93 -3.36 10.07
N ARG A 177 27.36 -2.43 9.19
CA ARG A 177 26.64 -1.17 8.97
C ARG A 177 25.23 -1.42 8.47
N ARG A 178 25.05 -2.28 7.45
CA ARG A 178 23.75 -2.65 6.94
C ARG A 178 22.90 -3.36 8.00
N GLY A 179 23.47 -4.32 8.72
CA GLY A 179 22.78 -5.04 9.80
C GLY A 179 22.26 -4.09 10.88
N PHE A 180 23.08 -3.12 11.31
CA PHE A 180 22.68 -2.13 12.29
C PHE A 180 21.49 -1.28 11.81
N TYR A 181 21.55 -0.68 10.61
CA TYR A 181 20.46 0.15 10.12
C TYR A 181 19.22 -0.65 9.77
N THR A 182 19.35 -1.92 9.35
CA THR A 182 18.20 -2.81 9.17
C THR A 182 17.51 -3.09 10.51
N ALA A 183 18.26 -3.37 11.57
CA ALA A 183 17.70 -3.57 12.90
C ALA A 183 17.05 -2.29 13.44
N LEU A 184 17.70 -1.14 13.27
CA LEU A 184 17.13 0.16 13.66
C LEU A 184 15.82 0.45 12.91
N PHE A 185 15.76 0.19 11.59
CA PHE A 185 14.53 0.29 10.81
C PHE A 185 13.42 -0.59 11.38
N HIS A 186 13.72 -1.85 11.73
CA HIS A 186 12.73 -2.77 12.31
C HIS A 186 12.18 -2.27 13.65
N THR A 187 12.97 -1.56 14.46
CA THR A 187 12.46 -0.97 15.71
C THR A 187 11.48 0.19 15.49
N MET A 188 11.47 0.77 14.29
CA MET A 188 10.62 1.91 13.93
C MET A 188 9.38 1.49 13.12
N THR A 189 9.14 0.18 12.90
CA THR A 189 7.94 -0.30 12.20
C THR A 189 6.70 -0.34 13.09
N ALA A 190 6.87 -0.19 14.39
CA ALA A 190 5.80 -0.05 15.38
C ALA A 190 6.27 0.89 16.52
N PRO A 191 5.39 1.72 17.09
CA PRO A 191 3.97 1.90 16.76
C PRO A 191 3.77 2.59 15.41
N SER A 192 2.59 2.38 14.79
CA SER A 192 2.18 3.02 13.54
C SER A 192 1.17 4.13 13.82
N VAL A 193 1.16 5.17 13.00
CA VAL A 193 0.11 6.19 13.04
C VAL A 193 -1.24 5.53 12.76
N PHE A 194 -2.18 5.68 13.67
CA PHE A 194 -3.50 5.06 13.60
C PHE A 194 -4.64 6.07 13.35
N SER A 195 -4.42 7.36 13.68
CA SER A 195 -5.36 8.43 13.37
C SER A 195 -5.31 8.82 11.91
N ASP A 196 -6.47 9.14 11.35
CA ASP A 196 -6.61 9.69 10.00
C ASP A 196 -6.10 11.15 9.92
N VAL A 197 -5.91 11.71 8.73
CA VAL A 197 -5.45 13.11 8.55
C VAL A 197 -6.41 14.13 9.18
N CYS A 198 -7.70 13.80 9.31
CA CYS A 198 -8.69 14.61 10.01
C CYS A 198 -8.61 14.49 11.55
N GLY A 199 -7.71 13.63 12.07
CA GLY A 199 -7.56 13.37 13.50
C GLY A 199 -8.54 12.33 14.06
N GLU A 200 -9.37 11.70 13.23
CA GLU A 200 -10.26 10.64 13.68
C GLU A 200 -9.51 9.31 13.80
N TYR A 201 -9.87 8.54 14.85
CA TYR A 201 -9.41 7.16 15.00
C TYR A 201 -10.48 6.30 15.68
N ARG A 202 -10.42 5.00 15.49
CA ARG A 202 -11.36 4.06 16.10
C ARG A 202 -10.74 3.44 17.35
N GLY A 203 -11.42 3.62 18.48
CA GLY A 203 -11.05 3.01 19.75
C GLY A 203 -11.32 1.50 19.80
N ALA A 204 -10.74 0.82 20.80
CA ALA A 204 -10.93 -0.60 21.03
C ALA A 204 -12.41 -0.98 21.33
N ASP A 205 -13.20 -0.04 21.85
CA ASP A 205 -14.64 -0.15 22.07
C ASP A 205 -15.48 -0.02 20.78
N GLY A 206 -14.81 0.34 19.65
CA GLY A 206 -15.41 0.53 18.35
C GLY A 206 -16.00 1.92 18.10
N GLN A 207 -15.89 2.83 19.06
CA GLN A 207 -16.30 4.23 18.89
C GLN A 207 -15.23 5.01 18.12
N VAL A 208 -15.65 6.09 17.45
CA VAL A 208 -14.74 7.02 16.78
C VAL A 208 -14.42 8.18 17.70
N TYR A 209 -13.16 8.52 17.80
CA TYR A 209 -12.62 9.57 18.64
C TYR A 209 -11.81 10.57 17.80
N GLN A 210 -11.52 11.73 18.38
CA GLN A 210 -10.66 12.76 17.80
C GLN A 210 -9.37 12.87 18.61
N GLY A 211 -8.23 12.92 17.92
CA GLY A 211 -6.90 13.12 18.50
C GLY A 211 -5.79 12.44 17.69
N ASP A 212 -4.56 12.67 18.10
CA ASP A 212 -3.41 11.95 17.54
C ASP A 212 -3.27 10.63 18.29
N PHE A 213 -3.37 9.54 17.55
CA PHE A 213 -3.24 8.19 18.08
C PHE A 213 -2.25 7.37 17.26
N THR A 214 -1.27 6.76 17.95
CA THR A 214 -0.21 5.90 17.38
C THR A 214 -0.17 4.57 18.10
#